data_75f9a5182d63a8bc531b2dc964bbe3c9
#
_entry.id   75f9a5182d63a8bc531b2dc964bbe3c9
#
_cell.length_a   1.000
_cell.length_b   1.000
_cell.length_c   1.000
_cell.angle_alpha   90.00
_cell.angle_beta   90.00
_cell.angle_gamma   90.00
#
_symmetry.space_group_name_H-M   'P 1'
#
loop_
_entity.id
_entity.type
_entity.pdbx_description
1 polymer ?
#
loop_
_entity_poly.entity_id
_entity_poly.type
_entity_poly.pdbx_seq_one_letter_code
_entity_poly.pdbx_strand_id
1 'polypeptide(L)'
;MGIVKDGRWQKGSPHPIGWQFMPQYARALAMRRDDKSGLVALLMAPPKDCFAISTYYGEEPHRSVYLSMFGRDIPAGRTDQARCRLVLGPKITAEQAVERYEAYVKSF
;
A
#
# COMPACT_ATOMS: atom_id res chain seq x y z
N MET A 1 -11.90 -5.53 -2.59
CA MET A 1 -12.38 -6.35 -1.50
C MET A 1 -11.28 -6.62 -0.50
N GLY A 2 -11.53 -6.34 0.75
CA GLY A 2 -10.52 -6.50 1.77
C GLY A 2 -10.49 -7.90 2.35
N ILE A 3 -9.30 -8.36 2.62
CA ILE A 3 -9.07 -9.62 3.34
C ILE A 3 -8.05 -9.30 4.42
N VAL A 4 -8.35 -9.68 5.64
CA VAL A 4 -7.38 -9.62 6.72
C VAL A 4 -6.92 -11.01 7.09
N LYS A 5 -5.75 -11.10 7.66
CA LYS A 5 -5.13 -12.40 7.94
C LYS A 5 -5.92 -13.22 8.96
N ASP A 6 -6.67 -12.56 9.83
CA ASP A 6 -7.48 -13.24 10.82
C ASP A 6 -8.87 -13.66 10.32
N GLY A 7 -9.15 -13.42 9.04
CA GLY A 7 -10.39 -13.87 8.41
C GLY A 7 -11.63 -13.05 8.74
N ARG A 8 -11.49 -11.94 9.45
CA ARG A 8 -12.65 -11.12 9.81
C ARG A 8 -13.29 -10.42 8.61
N TRP A 9 -12.55 -10.20 7.56
CA TRP A 9 -13.04 -9.57 6.36
C TRP A 9 -13.56 -10.61 5.39
N GLN A 10 -14.75 -10.38 4.89
CA GLN A 10 -15.37 -11.29 3.94
C GLN A 10 -15.27 -10.71 2.54
N LYS A 11 -15.03 -11.59 1.58
CA LYS A 11 -15.07 -11.23 0.18
C LYS A 11 -16.50 -10.77 -0.15
N GLY A 12 -16.61 -9.64 -0.81
CA GLY A 12 -17.91 -9.08 -1.15
C GLY A 12 -18.48 -8.14 -0.11
N SER A 13 -17.76 -7.92 1.00
CA SER A 13 -18.17 -6.92 1.95
C SER A 13 -18.31 -5.57 1.25
N PRO A 14 -19.50 -4.95 1.25
CA PRO A 14 -19.71 -3.76 0.47
C PRO A 14 -18.93 -2.59 1.02
N HIS A 15 -18.27 -1.90 0.12
CA HIS A 15 -17.69 -0.61 0.40
C HIS A 15 -18.48 0.41 -0.43
N PRO A 16 -18.95 1.50 0.17
CA PRO A 16 -19.79 2.47 -0.55
C PRO A 16 -19.04 3.23 -1.64
N ILE A 17 -17.73 3.15 -1.65
CA ILE A 17 -16.86 3.79 -2.63
C ILE A 17 -16.09 2.71 -3.38
N GLY A 18 -15.71 2.98 -4.62
CA GLY A 18 -15.00 2.03 -5.46
C GLY A 18 -13.56 1.82 -5.03
N TRP A 19 -13.36 1.13 -3.94
CA TRP A 19 -12.03 0.76 -3.44
C TRP A 19 -11.68 -0.66 -3.82
N GLN A 20 -10.42 -0.87 -4.16
CA GLN A 20 -9.86 -2.19 -4.39
C GLN A 20 -8.77 -2.47 -3.35
N PHE A 21 -8.88 -3.59 -2.68
CA PHE A 21 -7.88 -4.06 -1.74
C PHE A 21 -7.09 -5.19 -2.38
N MET A 22 -5.79 -5.10 -2.28
CA MET A 22 -4.87 -6.10 -2.85
C MET A 22 -4.04 -6.71 -1.73
N PRO A 23 -4.58 -7.74 -1.04
CA PRO A 23 -3.82 -8.42 0.01
C PRO A 23 -2.74 -9.34 -0.54
N GLN A 24 -2.85 -9.70 -1.81
CA GLN A 24 -1.85 -10.52 -2.48
C GLN A 24 -1.05 -9.64 -3.44
N TYR A 25 0.07 -9.19 -3.00
CA TYR A 25 0.99 -8.38 -3.79
C TYR A 25 2.38 -9.02 -3.75
N ALA A 26 3.15 -8.81 -4.79
CA ALA A 26 4.52 -9.33 -4.86
C ALA A 26 5.45 -8.55 -3.91
N ARG A 27 5.19 -7.25 -3.74
CA ARG A 27 5.98 -6.35 -2.92
C ARG A 27 5.05 -5.35 -2.26
N ALA A 28 5.38 -4.94 -1.02
CA ALA A 28 4.63 -3.87 -0.33
C ALA A 28 5.06 -2.50 -0.89
N LEU A 29 4.79 -2.31 -2.15
CA LEU A 29 5.21 -1.16 -2.95
C LEU A 29 4.05 -0.69 -3.80
N ALA A 30 3.70 0.59 -3.69
CA ALA A 30 2.74 1.23 -4.56
C ALA A 30 3.38 2.41 -5.28
N MET A 31 3.00 2.63 -6.52
CA MET A 31 3.52 3.70 -7.34
C MET A 31 2.38 4.50 -7.96
N ARG A 32 2.52 5.82 -7.89
CA ARG A 32 1.66 6.76 -8.60
C ARG A 32 2.51 7.69 -9.44
N ARG A 33 2.01 8.01 -10.63
CA ARG A 33 2.68 8.94 -11.54
C ARG A 33 1.71 10.05 -11.93
N ASP A 34 2.22 11.27 -11.93
CA ASP A 34 1.52 12.37 -12.58
C ASP A 34 2.00 12.45 -14.03
N ASP A 35 1.08 12.20 -14.96
CA ASP A 35 1.44 12.12 -16.38
C ASP A 35 1.87 13.47 -16.96
N LYS A 36 1.46 14.58 -16.36
CA LYS A 36 1.82 15.92 -16.85
C LYS A 36 3.22 16.31 -16.46
N SER A 37 3.55 16.15 -15.19
CA SER A 37 4.87 16.57 -14.67
C SER A 37 5.92 15.47 -14.71
N GLY A 38 5.48 14.21 -14.80
CA GLY A 38 6.37 13.06 -14.68
C GLY A 38 6.77 12.76 -13.24
N LEU A 39 6.23 13.50 -12.27
CA LEU A 39 6.50 13.23 -10.86
C LEU A 39 5.93 11.89 -10.45
N VAL A 40 6.74 11.11 -9.74
CA VAL A 40 6.37 9.78 -9.27
C VAL A 40 6.43 9.76 -7.75
N ALA A 41 5.42 9.15 -7.15
CA ALA A 41 5.40 8.85 -5.73
C ALA A 41 5.49 7.34 -5.54
N LEU A 42 6.40 6.91 -4.69
CA LEU A 42 6.53 5.52 -4.26
C LEU A 42 6.17 5.45 -2.79
N LEU A 43 5.28 4.55 -2.45
CA LEU A 43 4.90 4.27 -1.09
C LEU A 43 5.26 2.83 -0.79
N MET A 44 6.08 2.59 0.22
CA MET A 44 6.62 1.27 0.48
C MET A 44 6.70 0.97 1.97
N ALA A 45 6.66 -0.31 2.29
CA ALA A 45 6.80 -0.78 3.65
C ALA A 45 7.56 -2.11 3.67
N PRO A 46 8.18 -2.47 4.80
CA PRO A 46 8.66 -3.84 4.96
C PRO A 46 7.49 -4.82 4.81
N PRO A 47 7.70 -5.99 4.20
CA PRO A 47 6.60 -6.95 3.99
C PRO A 47 5.82 -7.33 5.25
N LYS A 48 6.50 -7.38 6.39
CA LYS A 48 5.86 -7.72 7.67
C LYS A 48 4.91 -6.65 8.18
N ASP A 49 5.09 -5.40 7.75
CA ASP A 49 4.34 -4.26 8.27
C ASP A 49 3.11 -3.91 7.43
N CYS A 50 2.96 -4.51 6.27
CA CYS A 50 1.87 -4.20 5.36
C CYS A 50 1.13 -5.49 5.01
N PHE A 51 -0.21 -5.49 5.14
CA PHE A 51 -0.96 -6.68 4.80
C PHE A 51 -1.78 -6.51 3.51
N ALA A 52 -2.01 -5.28 3.05
CA ALA A 52 -2.74 -5.02 1.81
C ALA A 52 -2.42 -3.63 1.25
N ILE A 53 -2.63 -3.48 -0.03
CA ILE A 53 -2.58 -2.19 -0.71
C ILE A 53 -4.01 -1.87 -1.16
N SER A 54 -4.44 -0.63 -0.93
CA SER A 54 -5.77 -0.19 -1.32
C SER A 54 -5.66 0.93 -2.34
N THR A 55 -6.41 0.82 -3.43
CA THR A 55 -6.51 1.85 -4.45
C THR A 55 -7.97 2.14 -4.75
N TYR A 56 -8.24 3.37 -5.16
CA TYR A 56 -9.56 3.77 -5.59
C TYR A 56 -9.69 3.57 -7.10
N TYR A 57 -10.81 3.00 -7.53
CA TYR A 57 -11.07 2.75 -8.94
C TYR A 57 -12.42 3.33 -9.42
N GLY A 58 -13.13 4.04 -8.58
CA GLY A 58 -14.42 4.64 -8.94
C GLY A 58 -14.28 5.81 -9.92
N GLU A 59 -15.43 6.35 -10.32
CA GLU A 59 -15.49 7.39 -11.35
C GLU A 59 -15.06 8.76 -10.83
N GLU A 60 -15.13 9.00 -9.53
CA GLU A 60 -14.70 10.26 -8.95
C GLU A 60 -13.19 10.46 -9.16
N PRO A 61 -12.73 11.72 -9.25
CA PRO A 61 -11.30 12.01 -9.43
C PRO A 61 -10.51 11.82 -8.16
N HIS A 62 -10.63 10.67 -7.53
CA HIS A 62 -9.92 10.29 -6.32
C HIS A 62 -8.68 9.47 -6.71
N ARG A 63 -7.53 9.87 -6.21
CA ARG A 63 -6.25 9.29 -6.63
C ARG A 63 -5.41 8.75 -5.46
N SER A 64 -6.06 8.42 -4.36
CA SER A 64 -5.38 7.94 -3.17
C SER A 64 -4.90 6.50 -3.33
N VAL A 65 -3.76 6.22 -2.71
CA VAL A 65 -3.22 4.88 -2.54
C VAL A 65 -2.87 4.74 -1.07
N TYR A 66 -3.22 3.62 -0.48
CA TYR A 66 -2.97 3.35 0.93
C TYR A 66 -2.21 2.04 1.09
N LEU A 67 -1.28 2.04 2.01
CA LEU A 67 -0.76 0.81 2.58
C LEU A 67 -1.57 0.48 3.82
N SER A 68 -2.12 -0.71 3.86
CA SER A 68 -2.90 -1.15 5.01
C SER A 68 -1.97 -1.80 6.02
N MET A 69 -1.82 -1.12 7.16
CA MET A 69 -0.96 -1.55 8.24
C MET A 69 -1.82 -2.16 9.36
N PHE A 70 -1.21 -2.85 10.28
CA PHE A 70 -1.89 -3.35 11.49
C PHE A 70 -3.14 -4.18 11.19
N GLY A 71 -3.04 -5.12 10.24
CA GLY A 71 -4.15 -5.99 9.88
C GLY A 71 -4.44 -7.05 10.95
N ARG A 72 -4.53 -6.64 12.20
CA ARG A 72 -4.73 -7.51 13.34
C ARG A 72 -5.32 -6.74 14.52
N ASP A 73 -5.84 -7.46 15.50
CA ASP A 73 -6.27 -6.85 16.74
C ASP A 73 -5.07 -6.42 17.58
N ILE A 74 -5.18 -5.24 18.18
CA ILE A 74 -4.20 -4.74 19.13
C ILE A 74 -4.91 -4.69 20.48
N PRO A 75 -4.55 -5.58 21.42
CA PRO A 75 -5.20 -5.59 22.74
C PRO A 75 -5.04 -4.27 23.48
N ALA A 76 -6.00 -3.96 24.32
CA ALA A 76 -5.94 -2.75 25.15
C ALA A 76 -4.65 -2.73 25.97
N GLY A 77 -4.01 -1.57 26.04
CA GLY A 77 -2.75 -1.40 26.75
C GLY A 77 -1.51 -1.83 25.98
N ARG A 78 -1.67 -2.41 24.78
CA ARG A 78 -0.53 -2.78 23.92
C ARG A 78 -0.26 -1.67 22.90
N THR A 79 1.00 -1.54 22.54
CA THR A 79 1.45 -0.63 21.48
C THR A 79 2.01 -1.48 20.35
N ASP A 80 1.70 -1.11 19.12
CA ASP A 80 2.28 -1.73 17.96
C ASP A 80 2.91 -0.68 17.06
N GLN A 81 3.87 -1.09 16.25
CA GLN A 81 4.60 -0.20 15.37
C GLN A 81 4.68 -0.79 13.97
N ALA A 82 4.62 0.08 12.99
CA ALA A 82 4.85 -0.25 11.61
C ALA A 82 5.62 0.89 10.97
N ARG A 83 6.38 0.58 9.93
CA ARG A 83 7.14 1.61 9.23
C ARG A 83 6.80 1.61 7.75
N CYS A 84 6.90 2.79 7.16
CA CYS A 84 6.74 2.97 5.73
C CYS A 84 7.69 4.06 5.25
N ARG A 85 7.85 4.15 3.94
CA ARG A 85 8.67 5.19 3.31
C ARG A 85 7.91 5.76 2.13
N LEU A 86 7.92 7.08 2.03
CA LEU A 86 7.44 7.80 0.85
C LEU A 86 8.65 8.35 0.11
N VAL A 87 8.71 8.07 -1.19
CA VAL A 87 9.73 8.61 -2.08
C VAL A 87 9.03 9.41 -3.17
N LEU A 88 9.49 10.63 -3.38
CA LEU A 88 9.02 11.49 -4.47
C LEU A 88 10.20 11.80 -5.38
N GLY A 89 10.00 11.65 -6.68
CA GLY A 89 11.05 11.97 -7.63
C GLY A 89 10.52 12.01 -9.06
N PRO A 90 11.25 12.68 -9.97
CA PRO A 90 10.83 12.76 -11.38
C PRO A 90 11.19 11.48 -12.12
N LYS A 91 10.31 11.08 -13.03
CA LYS A 91 10.59 10.05 -14.05
C LYS A 91 11.13 8.73 -13.50
N ILE A 92 10.65 8.29 -12.33
CA ILE A 92 11.04 6.99 -11.79
C ILE A 92 10.31 5.90 -12.60
N THR A 93 11.05 4.98 -13.18
CA THR A 93 10.47 3.84 -13.91
C THR A 93 10.02 2.75 -12.94
N ALA A 94 9.19 1.82 -13.44
CA ALA A 94 8.76 0.69 -12.63
C ALA A 94 9.95 -0.16 -12.16
N GLU A 95 10.95 -0.36 -13.03
CA GLU A 95 12.15 -1.11 -12.67
C GLU A 95 12.95 -0.40 -11.58
N GLN A 96 13.11 0.91 -11.71
CA GLN A 96 13.79 1.72 -10.69
C GLN A 96 13.02 1.69 -9.36
N ALA A 97 11.70 1.70 -9.41
CA ALA A 97 10.88 1.60 -8.21
C ALA A 97 11.12 0.27 -7.48
N VAL A 98 11.20 -0.82 -8.23
CA VAL A 98 11.49 -2.14 -7.66
C VAL A 98 12.90 -2.17 -7.07
N GLU A 99 13.88 -1.61 -7.76
CA GLU A 99 15.27 -1.54 -7.24
C GLU A 99 15.32 -0.76 -5.93
N ARG A 100 14.62 0.36 -5.86
CA ARG A 100 14.56 1.17 -4.63
C ARG A 100 13.89 0.39 -3.50
N TYR A 101 12.85 -0.36 -3.81
CA TYR A 101 12.18 -1.19 -2.82
C TYR A 101 13.10 -2.28 -2.29
N GLU A 102 13.79 -2.99 -3.16
CA GLU A 102 14.70 -4.05 -2.75
C GLU A 102 15.82 -3.49 -1.86
N ALA A 103 16.37 -2.34 -2.21
CA ALA A 103 17.39 -1.68 -1.39
C ALA A 103 16.82 -1.28 -0.01
N TYR A 104 15.59 -0.77 0.01
CA TYR A 104 14.91 -0.39 1.25
C TYR A 104 14.74 -1.60 2.17
N VAL A 105 14.25 -2.72 1.64
CA VAL A 105 14.02 -3.94 2.42
C VAL A 105 15.33 -4.47 2.98
N LYS A 106 16.41 -4.42 2.21
CA LYS A 106 17.73 -4.89 2.66
C LYS A 106 18.33 -4.01 3.75
N SER A 107 17.82 -2.80 3.95
CA SER A 107 18.36 -1.88 4.97
C SER A 107 17.94 -2.21 6.40
N PHE A 108 17.10 -3.22 6.56
CA PHE A 108 16.62 -3.64 7.90
C PHE A 108 17.34 -4.86 8.43
#